data_574b17b147a250cb48613509740bb960
#
_entry.id   574b17b147a250cb48613509740bb960
#
_cell.length_a   1.000
_cell.length_b   1.000
_cell.length_c   1.000
_cell.angle_alpha   90.00
_cell.angle_beta   90.00
_cell.angle_gamma   90.00
#
_symmetry.space_group_name_H-M   'P 1'
#
loop_
_entity.id
_entity.type
_entity.pdbx_description
1 polymer ?
#
loop_
_entity_poly.entity_id
_entity_poly.type
_entity_poly.pdbx_seq_one_letter_code
_entity_poly.pdbx_strand_id
1 'polypeptide(L)'
;MPSTVEILKQELPNYLHHIKNKNSEEAKKQYCISSLFGKIFDVASEDLDFEVPTKTVSKLRGRADTLFQNIIFEWKQDAKNSKAIDDGEIELKKYFQHFLEKEPLKKYVGIITDGIIFKPYLPIIEKNKVTSLSITNELNISKTSPEDIFYWFDNYLGKSEKIKLTSKSIKMQFGLDSPNFVAIRNELKNLFDAVRDYKDVKLKFENWSHYLEIVYGEKQKEENLFFKHTYLSTLVKLIVHLKLSSMESNRTDEILPILFGNRFAQFGIVNFSEEDFFTWPMQITIRT
;
A
#
# COMPACT_ATOMS: atom_id res chain seq x y z
N MET A 1 23.69 12.84 -13.11
CA MET A 1 23.50 11.39 -13.26
C MET A 1 22.21 11.18 -14.04
N PRO A 2 22.09 10.15 -14.90
CA PRO A 2 20.83 9.84 -15.56
C PRO A 2 19.77 9.49 -14.52
N SER A 3 18.50 9.83 -14.81
CA SER A 3 17.38 9.45 -13.93
C SER A 3 17.16 7.93 -13.96
N THR A 4 16.55 7.38 -12.91
CA THR A 4 16.23 5.93 -12.87
C THR A 4 15.37 5.50 -14.07
N VAL A 5 14.50 6.37 -14.58
CA VAL A 5 13.71 6.11 -15.79
C VAL A 5 14.59 6.00 -17.05
N GLU A 6 15.63 6.82 -17.16
CA GLU A 6 16.57 6.74 -18.29
C GLU A 6 17.39 5.46 -18.21
N ILE A 7 17.84 5.06 -17.01
CA ILE A 7 18.53 3.79 -16.79
C ILE A 7 17.61 2.62 -17.14
N LEU A 8 16.35 2.65 -16.71
CA LEU A 8 15.35 1.63 -17.07
C LEU A 8 15.17 1.51 -18.58
N LYS A 9 15.05 2.63 -19.30
CA LYS A 9 14.93 2.60 -20.76
C LYS A 9 16.11 1.90 -21.46
N GLN A 10 17.31 2.05 -20.93
CA GLN A 10 18.52 1.47 -21.50
C GLN A 10 18.73 0.00 -21.10
N GLU A 11 18.52 -0.32 -19.82
CA GLU A 11 18.90 -1.62 -19.24
C GLU A 11 17.77 -2.66 -19.25
N LEU A 12 16.50 -2.25 -19.28
CA LEU A 12 15.36 -3.16 -19.18
C LEU A 12 15.34 -4.25 -20.27
N PRO A 13 15.62 -3.95 -21.58
CA PRO A 13 15.64 -4.97 -22.62
C PRO A 13 16.67 -6.06 -22.34
N ASN A 14 17.86 -5.66 -21.91
CA ASN A 14 18.95 -6.56 -21.55
C ASN A 14 18.62 -7.38 -20.31
N TYR A 15 18.05 -6.74 -19.28
CA TYR A 15 17.57 -7.43 -18.09
C TYR A 15 16.54 -8.52 -18.44
N LEU A 16 15.53 -8.17 -19.24
CA LEU A 16 14.47 -9.10 -19.64
C LEU A 16 15.00 -10.27 -20.48
N HIS A 17 15.99 -10.03 -21.33
CA HIS A 17 16.64 -11.10 -22.08
C HIS A 17 17.33 -12.11 -21.16
N HIS A 18 18.11 -11.62 -20.20
CA HIS A 18 18.87 -12.49 -19.31
C HIS A 18 18.01 -13.19 -18.26
N ILE A 19 17.03 -12.53 -17.64
CA ILE A 19 16.18 -13.14 -16.60
C ILE A 19 15.34 -14.30 -17.14
N LYS A 20 14.85 -14.20 -18.39
CA LYS A 20 14.10 -15.27 -19.06
C LYS A 20 14.91 -16.54 -19.28
N ASN A 21 16.22 -16.40 -19.40
CA ASN A 21 17.15 -17.52 -19.62
C ASN A 21 17.65 -18.17 -18.31
N LYS A 22 17.14 -17.71 -17.14
CA LYS A 22 17.48 -18.34 -15.85
C LYS A 22 16.56 -19.54 -15.58
N ASN A 23 17.17 -20.69 -15.33
CA ASN A 23 16.47 -21.97 -15.24
C ASN A 23 16.09 -22.38 -13.81
N SER A 24 16.41 -21.58 -12.80
CA SER A 24 16.05 -21.85 -11.42
C SER A 24 15.57 -20.58 -10.71
N GLU A 25 14.76 -20.76 -9.68
CA GLU A 25 14.27 -19.71 -8.82
C GLU A 25 15.44 -18.91 -8.21
N GLU A 26 16.42 -19.58 -7.64
CA GLU A 26 17.60 -18.94 -7.06
C GLU A 26 18.39 -18.13 -8.09
N ALA A 27 18.55 -18.63 -9.31
CA ALA A 27 19.25 -17.90 -10.37
C ALA A 27 18.47 -16.64 -10.80
N LYS A 28 17.12 -16.68 -10.81
CA LYS A 28 16.29 -15.51 -11.07
C LYS A 28 16.37 -14.51 -9.93
N LYS A 29 16.28 -14.96 -8.69
CA LYS A 29 16.44 -14.16 -7.48
C LYS A 29 17.75 -13.38 -7.49
N GLN A 30 18.87 -14.08 -7.61
CA GLN A 30 20.21 -13.48 -7.61
C GLN A 30 20.37 -12.46 -8.75
N TYR A 31 19.90 -12.78 -9.95
CA TYR A 31 19.98 -11.87 -11.08
C TYR A 31 19.08 -10.64 -10.92
N CYS A 32 17.88 -10.81 -10.43
CA CYS A 32 16.98 -9.70 -10.17
C CYS A 32 17.54 -8.75 -9.10
N ILE A 33 18.05 -9.30 -8.00
CA ILE A 33 18.66 -8.51 -6.92
C ILE A 33 19.86 -7.71 -7.43
N SER A 34 20.78 -8.35 -8.14
CA SER A 34 21.99 -7.67 -8.61
C SER A 34 21.73 -6.66 -9.74
N SER A 35 20.84 -6.99 -10.67
CA SER A 35 20.63 -6.20 -11.89
C SER A 35 19.46 -5.23 -11.79
N LEU A 36 18.28 -5.67 -11.35
CA LEU A 36 17.13 -4.78 -11.26
C LEU A 36 17.23 -3.92 -10.00
N PHE A 37 17.34 -4.52 -8.83
CA PHE A 37 17.39 -3.77 -7.57
C PHE A 37 18.70 -3.02 -7.41
N GLY A 38 19.85 -3.70 -7.55
CA GLY A 38 21.16 -3.08 -7.36
C GLY A 38 21.51 -2.08 -8.45
N LYS A 39 21.60 -2.52 -9.72
CA LYS A 39 22.10 -1.67 -10.80
C LYS A 39 21.11 -0.61 -11.27
N ILE A 40 19.81 -0.93 -11.36
CA ILE A 40 18.80 -0.02 -11.90
C ILE A 40 18.19 0.85 -10.80
N PHE A 41 17.78 0.24 -9.68
CA PHE A 41 17.15 0.95 -8.57
C PHE A 41 18.13 1.36 -7.47
N ASP A 42 19.42 1.06 -7.60
CA ASP A 42 20.44 1.45 -6.62
C ASP A 42 20.10 1.04 -5.18
N VAL A 43 19.57 -0.16 -5.01
CA VAL A 43 19.33 -0.78 -3.70
C VAL A 43 20.61 -1.46 -3.28
N ALA A 44 21.19 -1.06 -2.17
CA ALA A 44 22.42 -1.65 -1.67
C ALA A 44 22.16 -3.10 -1.21
N SER A 45 23.08 -4.02 -1.49
CA SER A 45 22.93 -5.42 -1.08
C SER A 45 22.91 -5.60 0.44
N GLU A 46 23.50 -4.67 1.17
CA GLU A 46 23.50 -4.58 2.63
C GLU A 46 22.13 -4.21 3.22
N ASP A 47 21.24 -3.61 2.43
CA ASP A 47 19.86 -3.29 2.83
C ASP A 47 18.92 -4.50 2.67
N LEU A 48 19.42 -5.62 2.14
CA LEU A 48 18.64 -6.83 1.90
C LEU A 48 19.04 -7.93 2.88
N ASP A 49 18.09 -8.36 3.70
CA ASP A 49 18.24 -9.54 4.54
C ASP A 49 17.77 -10.80 3.79
N PHE A 50 18.60 -11.84 3.77
CA PHE A 50 18.33 -13.10 3.10
C PHE A 50 18.00 -14.20 4.09
N GLU A 51 17.11 -15.12 3.69
CA GLU A 51 16.76 -16.31 4.47
C GLU A 51 16.40 -16.00 5.92
N VAL A 52 15.59 -14.94 6.12
CA VAL A 52 15.21 -14.45 7.46
C VAL A 52 14.39 -15.51 8.20
N PRO A 53 14.88 -16.05 9.32
CA PRO A 53 14.16 -17.07 10.05
C PRO A 53 12.83 -16.56 10.60
N THR A 54 11.74 -17.25 10.30
CA THR A 54 10.42 -16.95 10.84
C THR A 54 9.96 -18.08 11.75
N LYS A 55 9.44 -17.72 12.92
CA LYS A 55 8.92 -18.67 13.90
C LYS A 55 7.73 -18.05 14.60
N THR A 56 6.56 -18.58 14.36
CA THR A 56 5.34 -18.16 15.05
C THR A 56 5.18 -18.83 16.41
N VAL A 57 4.32 -18.29 17.26
CA VAL A 57 3.93 -18.90 18.56
C VAL A 57 3.39 -20.33 18.36
N SER A 58 2.73 -20.59 17.23
CA SER A 58 2.26 -21.92 16.84
C SER A 58 3.35 -22.91 16.39
N LYS A 59 4.64 -22.54 16.50
CA LYS A 59 5.83 -23.34 16.11
C LYS A 59 5.96 -23.60 14.61
N LEU A 60 5.22 -22.88 13.75
CA LEU A 60 5.45 -22.91 12.32
C LEU A 60 6.84 -22.30 12.04
N ARG A 61 7.72 -23.09 11.43
CA ARG A 61 9.07 -22.65 11.04
C ARG A 61 9.06 -22.37 9.56
N GLY A 62 9.71 -21.28 9.15
CA GLY A 62 9.93 -20.91 7.77
C GLY A 62 11.13 -19.97 7.67
N ARG A 63 11.45 -19.55 6.47
CA ARG A 63 12.41 -18.49 6.19
C ARG A 63 11.83 -17.62 5.10
N ALA A 64 11.76 -16.30 5.34
CA ALA A 64 11.44 -15.36 4.28
C ALA A 64 12.66 -15.25 3.35
N ASP A 65 12.44 -15.43 2.06
CA ASP A 65 13.52 -15.53 1.07
C ASP A 65 14.37 -14.26 1.00
N THR A 66 13.72 -13.10 1.02
CA THR A 66 14.41 -11.80 1.03
C THR A 66 13.53 -10.77 1.75
N LEU A 67 14.13 -10.00 2.63
CA LEU A 67 13.50 -8.89 3.32
C LEU A 67 14.24 -7.58 2.98
N PHE A 68 13.49 -6.56 2.58
CA PHE A 68 13.95 -5.21 2.39
C PHE A 68 13.09 -4.26 3.22
N GLN A 69 13.62 -3.70 4.30
CA GLN A 69 12.90 -2.85 5.24
C GLN A 69 11.62 -3.51 5.81
N ASN A 70 10.46 -3.28 5.18
CA ASN A 70 9.17 -3.89 5.52
C ASN A 70 8.56 -4.66 4.34
N ILE A 71 9.34 -4.96 3.31
CA ILE A 71 8.90 -5.72 2.14
C ILE A 71 9.48 -7.12 2.20
N ILE A 72 8.61 -8.11 2.18
CA ILE A 72 8.96 -9.53 2.15
C ILE A 72 8.85 -9.99 0.70
N PHE A 73 9.94 -10.40 0.08
CA PHE A 73 9.91 -11.04 -1.24
C PHE A 73 9.86 -12.55 -1.07
N GLU A 74 8.89 -13.15 -1.74
CA GLU A 74 8.75 -14.59 -1.92
C GLU A 74 9.01 -14.92 -3.39
N TRP A 75 10.05 -15.66 -3.65
CA TRP A 75 10.49 -15.98 -5.01
C TRP A 75 9.81 -17.23 -5.53
N LYS A 76 9.52 -17.25 -6.83
CA LYS A 76 8.96 -18.40 -7.54
C LYS A 76 9.62 -18.55 -8.90
N GLN A 77 9.73 -19.78 -9.36
CA GLN A 77 10.28 -20.06 -10.70
C GLN A 77 9.41 -19.43 -11.80
N ASP A 78 8.09 -19.41 -11.66
CA ASP A 78 7.14 -18.83 -12.60
C ASP A 78 5.92 -18.27 -11.86
N ALA A 79 5.81 -16.94 -11.83
CA ALA A 79 4.70 -16.23 -11.19
C ALA A 79 3.40 -16.23 -12.02
N LYS A 80 3.33 -16.97 -13.15
CA LYS A 80 2.10 -17.29 -13.89
C LYS A 80 1.48 -18.60 -13.46
N ASN A 81 2.26 -19.47 -12.83
CA ASN A 81 1.78 -20.76 -12.37
C ASN A 81 0.91 -20.56 -11.12
N SER A 82 -0.39 -20.89 -11.23
CA SER A 82 -1.34 -20.69 -10.13
C SER A 82 -0.94 -21.44 -8.86
N LYS A 83 -0.49 -22.71 -8.99
CA LYS A 83 -0.04 -23.50 -7.84
C LYS A 83 1.16 -22.86 -7.13
N ALA A 84 2.13 -22.32 -7.90
CA ALA A 84 3.28 -21.63 -7.31
C ALA A 84 2.85 -20.34 -6.57
N ILE A 85 1.83 -19.66 -7.07
CA ILE A 85 1.26 -18.50 -6.39
C ILE A 85 0.53 -18.91 -5.12
N ASP A 86 -0.32 -19.94 -5.16
CA ASP A 86 -1.03 -20.45 -3.99
C ASP A 86 -0.06 -20.86 -2.87
N ASP A 87 1.02 -21.58 -3.24
CA ASP A 87 2.09 -21.95 -2.31
C ASP A 87 2.78 -20.70 -1.72
N GLY A 88 3.07 -19.68 -2.55
CA GLY A 88 3.64 -18.42 -2.12
C GLY A 88 2.73 -17.64 -1.17
N GLU A 89 1.43 -17.61 -1.43
CA GLU A 89 0.46 -16.97 -0.52
C GLU A 89 0.40 -17.67 0.85
N ILE A 90 0.52 -18.98 0.88
CA ILE A 90 0.58 -19.74 2.13
C ILE A 90 1.84 -19.36 2.92
N GLU A 91 3.00 -19.24 2.25
CA GLU A 91 4.24 -18.83 2.92
C GLU A 91 4.16 -17.37 3.40
N LEU A 92 3.68 -16.44 2.57
CA LEU A 92 3.49 -15.05 2.97
C LEU A 92 2.59 -14.89 4.19
N LYS A 93 1.50 -15.67 4.30
CA LYS A 93 0.64 -15.65 5.50
C LYS A 93 1.42 -16.02 6.77
N LYS A 94 2.30 -17.01 6.70
CA LYS A 94 3.15 -17.42 7.83
C LYS A 94 4.13 -16.29 8.20
N TYR A 95 4.74 -15.65 7.20
CA TYR A 95 5.68 -14.55 7.43
C TYR A 95 4.97 -13.34 8.03
N PHE A 96 3.84 -12.93 7.48
CA PHE A 96 3.04 -11.85 8.05
C PHE A 96 2.60 -12.13 9.49
N GLN A 97 2.19 -13.35 9.80
CA GLN A 97 1.82 -13.73 11.17
C GLN A 97 3.03 -13.63 12.11
N HIS A 98 4.21 -14.10 11.68
CA HIS A 98 5.43 -13.99 12.46
C HIS A 98 5.78 -12.52 12.76
N PHE A 99 5.76 -11.65 11.73
CA PHE A 99 6.11 -10.25 11.91
C PHE A 99 5.04 -9.48 12.70
N LEU A 100 3.76 -9.82 12.55
CA LEU A 100 2.69 -9.28 13.37
C LEU A 100 2.88 -9.59 14.87
N GLU A 101 3.32 -10.80 15.20
CA GLU A 101 3.60 -11.20 16.57
C GLU A 101 4.85 -10.50 17.16
N LYS A 102 5.85 -10.26 16.31
CA LYS A 102 7.14 -9.69 16.71
C LYS A 102 7.13 -8.16 16.75
N GLU A 103 6.52 -7.54 15.75
CA GLU A 103 6.52 -6.10 15.51
C GLU A 103 5.11 -5.61 15.13
N PRO A 104 4.12 -5.64 16.07
CA PRO A 104 2.70 -5.44 15.74
C PRO A 104 2.37 -4.06 15.17
N LEU A 105 3.21 -3.06 15.42
CA LEU A 105 3.03 -1.70 14.89
C LEU A 105 3.61 -1.50 13.49
N LYS A 106 4.52 -2.38 13.06
CA LYS A 106 5.14 -2.27 11.74
C LYS A 106 4.26 -2.94 10.68
N LYS A 107 3.98 -2.24 9.61
CA LYS A 107 3.17 -2.75 8.50
C LYS A 107 4.09 -3.34 7.44
N TYR A 108 3.84 -4.60 7.09
CA TYR A 108 4.61 -5.33 6.11
C TYR A 108 3.83 -5.51 4.80
N VAL A 109 4.56 -5.53 3.69
CA VAL A 109 4.06 -5.86 2.35
C VAL A 109 4.75 -7.14 1.90
N GLY A 110 4.02 -8.10 1.33
CA GLY A 110 4.59 -9.27 0.69
C GLY A 110 4.56 -9.13 -0.82
N ILE A 111 5.61 -9.53 -1.51
CA ILE A 111 5.66 -9.53 -2.98
C ILE A 111 6.06 -10.93 -3.45
N ILE A 112 5.15 -11.62 -4.15
CA ILE A 112 5.48 -12.85 -4.87
C ILE A 112 6.00 -12.48 -6.25
N THR A 113 7.18 -12.99 -6.63
CA THR A 113 7.81 -12.61 -7.90
C THR A 113 8.66 -13.73 -8.53
N ASP A 114 8.79 -13.69 -9.85
CA ASP A 114 9.77 -14.43 -10.64
C ASP A 114 10.82 -13.51 -11.28
N GLY A 115 10.87 -12.24 -10.85
CA GLY A 115 11.72 -11.19 -11.37
C GLY A 115 11.18 -10.52 -12.64
N ILE A 116 10.03 -10.97 -13.18
CA ILE A 116 9.33 -10.35 -14.32
C ILE A 116 7.95 -9.88 -13.91
N ILE A 117 7.25 -10.68 -13.13
CA ILE A 117 5.93 -10.40 -12.57
C ILE A 117 6.11 -10.18 -11.06
N PHE A 118 5.54 -9.11 -10.56
CA PHE A 118 5.55 -8.74 -9.15
C PHE A 118 4.10 -8.61 -8.68
N LYS A 119 3.71 -9.47 -7.73
CA LYS A 119 2.36 -9.52 -7.16
C LYS A 119 2.42 -9.11 -5.70
N PRO A 120 2.08 -7.87 -5.36
CA PRO A 120 2.10 -7.41 -3.98
C PRO A 120 0.82 -7.78 -3.24
N TYR A 121 1.02 -8.15 -1.98
CA TYR A 121 -0.03 -8.56 -1.05
C TYR A 121 0.06 -7.79 0.25
N LEU A 122 -1.10 -7.48 0.81
CA LEU A 122 -1.24 -6.94 2.17
C LEU A 122 -2.00 -7.94 3.03
N PRO A 123 -1.59 -8.14 4.30
CA PRO A 123 -2.31 -9.01 5.21
C PRO A 123 -3.66 -8.40 5.61
N ILE A 124 -4.71 -9.21 5.63
CA ILE A 124 -5.96 -8.89 6.30
C ILE A 124 -5.89 -9.50 7.69
N ILE A 125 -5.96 -8.64 8.72
CA ILE A 125 -5.75 -9.00 10.10
C ILE A 125 -7.07 -8.89 10.85
N GLU A 126 -7.49 -9.97 11.50
CA GLU A 126 -8.66 -10.01 12.38
C GLU A 126 -8.25 -10.65 13.71
N LYS A 127 -8.56 -10.00 14.82
CA LYS A 127 -8.26 -10.48 16.17
C LYS A 127 -6.79 -10.95 16.34
N ASN A 128 -5.85 -10.14 15.84
CA ASN A 128 -4.41 -10.40 15.84
C ASN A 128 -3.99 -11.67 15.06
N LYS A 129 -4.78 -12.08 14.07
CA LYS A 129 -4.44 -13.17 13.16
C LYS A 129 -4.54 -12.71 11.72
N VAL A 130 -3.59 -13.16 10.89
CA VAL A 130 -3.66 -12.98 9.44
C VAL A 130 -4.66 -14.00 8.88
N THR A 131 -5.86 -13.54 8.49
CA THR A 131 -6.94 -14.39 8.01
C THR A 131 -6.85 -14.63 6.50
N SER A 132 -6.51 -13.60 5.74
CA SER A 132 -6.37 -13.65 4.29
C SER A 132 -5.35 -12.64 3.78
N LEU A 133 -5.10 -12.66 2.49
CA LEU A 133 -4.25 -11.69 1.80
C LEU A 133 -5.11 -10.87 0.82
N SER A 134 -4.79 -9.59 0.69
CA SER A 134 -5.37 -8.71 -0.31
C SER A 134 -4.30 -8.34 -1.33
N ILE A 135 -4.51 -8.73 -2.59
CA ILE A 135 -3.62 -8.33 -3.69
C ILE A 135 -3.80 -6.84 -4.00
N THR A 136 -2.74 -6.17 -4.36
CA THR A 136 -2.76 -4.79 -4.85
C THR A 136 -2.45 -4.74 -6.35
N ASN A 137 -1.87 -3.66 -6.84
CA ASN A 137 -1.52 -3.45 -8.24
C ASN A 137 -0.37 -4.36 -8.71
N GLU A 138 -0.67 -5.46 -9.37
CA GLU A 138 0.33 -6.33 -10.01
C GLU A 138 1.15 -5.55 -11.07
N LEU A 139 2.45 -5.83 -11.14
CA LEU A 139 3.34 -5.32 -12.17
C LEU A 139 3.90 -6.46 -13.03
N ASN A 140 3.80 -6.31 -14.35
CA ASN A 140 4.54 -7.13 -15.30
C ASN A 140 5.50 -6.25 -16.09
N ILE A 141 6.78 -6.26 -15.71
CA ILE A 141 7.79 -5.37 -16.30
C ILE A 141 8.05 -5.63 -17.78
N SER A 142 7.67 -6.79 -18.32
CA SER A 142 7.79 -7.08 -19.75
C SER A 142 6.70 -6.45 -20.61
N LYS A 143 5.66 -5.87 -19.99
CA LYS A 143 4.49 -5.29 -20.65
C LYS A 143 4.22 -3.85 -20.23
N THR A 144 5.04 -3.31 -19.34
CA THR A 144 4.81 -2.01 -18.70
C THR A 144 5.86 -1.01 -19.15
N SER A 145 5.50 0.26 -19.28
CA SER A 145 6.45 1.32 -19.66
C SER A 145 7.51 1.55 -18.59
N PRO A 146 8.73 1.99 -18.92
CA PRO A 146 9.78 2.29 -17.94
C PRO A 146 9.33 3.31 -16.87
N GLU A 147 8.54 4.31 -17.26
CA GLU A 147 7.98 5.29 -16.33
C GLU A 147 7.03 4.65 -15.32
N ASP A 148 6.16 3.73 -15.77
CA ASP A 148 5.22 3.03 -14.88
C ASP A 148 5.93 2.03 -13.98
N ILE A 149 6.97 1.36 -14.49
CA ILE A 149 7.82 0.49 -13.68
C ILE A 149 8.48 1.31 -12.57
N PHE A 150 9.04 2.49 -12.91
CA PHE A 150 9.63 3.37 -11.92
C PHE A 150 8.63 3.76 -10.83
N TYR A 151 7.45 4.28 -11.19
CA TYR A 151 6.44 4.67 -10.22
C TYR A 151 5.96 3.51 -9.35
N TRP A 152 5.86 2.32 -9.93
CA TRP A 152 5.46 1.13 -9.18
C TRP A 152 6.51 0.78 -8.11
N PHE A 153 7.78 0.69 -8.49
CA PHE A 153 8.84 0.39 -7.53
C PHE A 153 9.03 1.50 -6.51
N ASP A 154 8.85 2.76 -6.88
CA ASP A 154 8.96 3.88 -5.95
C ASP A 154 7.95 3.79 -4.80
N ASN A 155 6.72 3.30 -5.07
CA ASN A 155 5.71 3.05 -4.03
C ASN A 155 6.16 2.04 -2.97
N TYR A 156 7.09 1.16 -3.31
CA TYR A 156 7.57 0.10 -2.41
C TYR A 156 8.98 0.40 -1.88
N LEU A 157 9.89 0.82 -2.74
CA LEU A 157 11.28 1.02 -2.36
C LEU A 157 11.57 2.38 -1.71
N GLY A 158 10.61 3.32 -1.76
CA GLY A 158 10.74 4.63 -1.11
C GLY A 158 11.91 5.46 -1.63
N LYS A 159 12.17 5.46 -2.94
CA LYS A 159 13.21 6.27 -3.55
C LYS A 159 12.94 7.75 -3.31
N SER A 160 13.96 8.49 -2.88
CA SER A 160 13.87 9.92 -2.59
C SER A 160 13.82 10.84 -3.82
N GLU A 161 13.63 10.31 -5.02
CA GLU A 161 13.49 11.13 -6.22
C GLU A 161 12.20 11.95 -6.19
N LYS A 162 12.30 13.24 -6.51
CA LYS A 162 11.13 14.11 -6.61
C LYS A 162 10.25 13.68 -7.79
N ILE A 163 9.15 13.03 -7.49
CA ILE A 163 8.18 12.61 -8.52
C ILE A 163 7.40 13.82 -9.00
N LYS A 164 7.36 14.02 -10.31
CA LYS A 164 6.52 15.05 -10.91
C LYS A 164 5.04 14.68 -10.70
N LEU A 165 4.28 15.60 -10.11
CA LEU A 165 2.83 15.43 -9.93
C LEU A 165 2.12 15.50 -11.28
N THR A 166 1.73 14.34 -11.79
CA THR A 166 0.91 14.16 -12.98
C THR A 166 -0.33 13.36 -12.61
N SER A 167 -1.38 13.43 -13.43
CA SER A 167 -2.58 12.59 -13.23
C SER A 167 -2.22 11.11 -13.14
N LYS A 168 -1.21 10.68 -13.88
CA LYS A 168 -0.73 9.30 -13.90
C LYS A 168 -0.04 8.93 -12.56
N SER A 169 0.92 9.74 -12.10
CA SER A 169 1.61 9.48 -10.82
C SER A 169 0.64 9.53 -9.63
N ILE A 170 -0.30 10.48 -9.63
CA ILE A 170 -1.35 10.56 -8.61
C ILE A 170 -2.21 9.29 -8.61
N LYS A 171 -2.67 8.84 -9.80
CA LYS A 171 -3.46 7.60 -9.90
C LYS A 171 -2.69 6.38 -9.41
N MET A 172 -1.41 6.26 -9.72
CA MET A 172 -0.61 5.12 -9.31
C MET A 172 -0.33 5.11 -7.80
N GLN A 173 -0.10 6.27 -7.18
CA GLN A 173 0.19 6.37 -5.76
C GLN A 173 -1.06 6.38 -4.87
N PHE A 174 -2.14 6.98 -5.33
CA PHE A 174 -3.35 7.23 -4.53
C PHE A 174 -4.64 6.70 -5.17
N GLY A 175 -4.58 6.07 -6.34
CA GLY A 175 -5.75 5.48 -6.99
C GLY A 175 -6.29 4.26 -6.25
N LEU A 176 -7.49 3.81 -6.61
CA LEU A 176 -8.19 2.71 -5.93
C LEU A 176 -7.47 1.35 -5.98
N ASP A 177 -6.54 1.18 -6.92
CA ASP A 177 -5.71 -0.02 -7.05
C ASP A 177 -4.32 0.17 -6.44
N SER A 178 -4.02 1.35 -5.88
CA SER A 178 -2.73 1.62 -5.26
C SER A 178 -2.55 0.88 -3.94
N PRO A 179 -1.32 0.52 -3.57
CA PRO A 179 -1.05 -0.12 -2.27
C PRO A 179 -1.48 0.78 -1.10
N ASN A 180 -1.34 2.09 -1.23
CA ASN A 180 -1.76 3.05 -0.22
C ASN A 180 -3.28 3.00 0.02
N PHE A 181 -4.09 3.01 -1.05
CA PHE A 181 -5.54 2.89 -0.90
C PHE A 181 -5.94 1.56 -0.29
N VAL A 182 -5.38 0.44 -0.78
CA VAL A 182 -5.73 -0.90 -0.28
C VAL A 182 -5.39 -1.04 1.20
N ALA A 183 -4.22 -0.53 1.63
CA ALA A 183 -3.82 -0.52 3.03
C ALA A 183 -4.79 0.30 3.89
N ILE A 184 -5.07 1.54 3.49
CA ILE A 184 -5.96 2.45 4.23
C ILE A 184 -7.39 1.89 4.26
N ARG A 185 -7.90 1.34 3.17
CA ARG A 185 -9.24 0.72 3.15
C ARG A 185 -9.34 -0.42 4.15
N ASN A 186 -8.33 -1.27 4.24
CA ASN A 186 -8.32 -2.38 5.20
C ASN A 186 -8.33 -1.86 6.64
N GLU A 187 -7.56 -0.81 6.94
CA GLU A 187 -7.58 -0.17 8.25
C GLU A 187 -8.92 0.50 8.54
N LEU A 188 -9.50 1.24 7.57
CA LEU A 188 -10.82 1.85 7.73
C LEU A 188 -11.90 0.80 8.02
N LYS A 189 -11.84 -0.37 7.37
CA LYS A 189 -12.76 -1.47 7.65
C LYS A 189 -12.60 -1.95 9.10
N ASN A 190 -11.38 -2.24 9.54
CA ASN A 190 -11.11 -2.70 10.92
C ASN A 190 -11.59 -1.68 11.96
N LEU A 191 -11.31 -0.40 11.71
CA LEU A 191 -11.76 0.70 12.57
C LEU A 191 -13.30 0.80 12.60
N PHE A 192 -13.94 0.73 11.45
CA PHE A 192 -15.39 0.80 11.35
C PHE A 192 -16.06 -0.36 12.09
N ASP A 193 -15.57 -1.58 11.93
CA ASP A 193 -16.08 -2.75 12.64
C ASP A 193 -15.98 -2.60 14.18
N ALA A 194 -14.97 -1.87 14.67
CA ALA A 194 -14.82 -1.60 16.10
C ALA A 194 -15.73 -0.50 16.64
N VAL A 195 -16.21 0.44 15.79
CA VAL A 195 -16.95 1.64 16.24
C VAL A 195 -18.32 1.81 15.60
N ARG A 196 -18.74 0.92 14.70
CA ARG A 196 -20.00 1.03 13.95
C ARG A 196 -21.25 1.19 14.84
N ASP A 197 -21.22 0.64 16.05
CA ASP A 197 -22.34 0.71 17.00
C ASP A 197 -22.34 2.02 17.81
N TYR A 198 -21.32 2.86 17.70
CA TYR A 198 -21.32 4.18 18.32
C TYR A 198 -22.32 5.08 17.62
N LYS A 199 -23.16 5.74 18.41
CA LYS A 199 -24.27 6.56 17.92
C LYS A 199 -23.83 7.56 16.84
N ASP A 200 -22.71 8.25 17.06
CA ASP A 200 -22.21 9.27 16.14
C ASP A 200 -21.72 8.68 14.81
N VAL A 201 -21.07 7.52 14.86
CA VAL A 201 -20.57 6.81 13.65
C VAL A 201 -21.74 6.28 12.84
N LYS A 202 -22.70 5.64 13.53
CA LYS A 202 -23.93 5.13 12.91
C LYS A 202 -24.73 6.25 12.23
N LEU A 203 -24.90 7.40 12.91
CA LEU A 203 -25.61 8.55 12.37
C LEU A 203 -24.90 9.12 11.12
N LYS A 204 -23.57 9.23 11.14
CA LYS A 204 -22.79 9.68 9.97
C LYS A 204 -22.96 8.75 8.77
N PHE A 205 -22.91 7.44 8.98
CA PHE A 205 -23.12 6.45 7.92
C PHE A 205 -24.56 6.50 7.37
N GLU A 206 -25.57 6.58 8.24
CA GLU A 206 -26.98 6.66 7.84
C GLU A 206 -27.27 7.96 7.07
N ASN A 207 -26.76 9.10 7.54
CA ASN A 207 -26.93 10.38 6.85
C ASN A 207 -26.24 10.37 5.49
N TRP A 208 -25.00 9.89 5.40
CA TRP A 208 -24.30 9.72 4.12
C TRP A 208 -25.11 8.85 3.16
N SER A 209 -25.61 7.71 3.61
CA SER A 209 -26.45 6.81 2.81
C SER A 209 -27.74 7.50 2.33
N HIS A 210 -28.37 8.33 3.17
CA HIS A 210 -29.55 9.09 2.82
C HIS A 210 -29.27 10.19 1.76
N TYR A 211 -28.14 10.91 1.89
CA TYR A 211 -27.74 11.87 0.85
C TYR A 211 -27.50 11.20 -0.50
N LEU A 212 -26.89 10.02 -0.53
CA LEU A 212 -26.74 9.28 -1.77
C LEU A 212 -28.06 8.79 -2.36
N GLU A 213 -29.04 8.44 -1.52
CA GLU A 213 -30.40 8.11 -1.95
C GLU A 213 -31.06 9.29 -2.69
N ILE A 214 -30.88 10.51 -2.18
CA ILE A 214 -31.39 11.72 -2.85
C ILE A 214 -30.74 11.92 -4.22
N VAL A 215 -29.42 11.67 -4.32
CA VAL A 215 -28.64 11.91 -5.55
C VAL A 215 -28.86 10.81 -6.59
N TYR A 216 -28.88 9.54 -6.18
CA TYR A 216 -28.91 8.38 -7.08
C TYR A 216 -30.27 7.70 -7.17
N GLY A 217 -31.25 8.11 -6.37
CA GLY A 217 -32.61 7.56 -6.38
C GLY A 217 -32.77 6.25 -5.60
N GLU A 218 -31.68 5.70 -5.06
CA GLU A 218 -31.71 4.47 -4.28
C GLU A 218 -30.71 4.51 -3.11
N LYS A 219 -31.09 3.86 -2.01
CA LYS A 219 -30.31 3.89 -0.77
C LYS A 219 -29.03 3.05 -0.91
N GLN A 220 -27.90 3.72 -0.82
CA GLN A 220 -26.59 3.07 -0.80
C GLN A 220 -26.25 2.62 0.62
N LYS A 221 -26.04 1.30 0.81
CA LYS A 221 -25.63 0.71 2.10
C LYS A 221 -24.27 0.03 2.02
N GLU A 222 -23.51 0.31 0.96
CA GLU A 222 -22.25 -0.35 0.67
C GLU A 222 -21.11 0.28 1.48
N GLU A 223 -20.66 -0.39 2.54
CA GLU A 223 -19.60 0.08 3.42
C GLU A 223 -18.31 0.38 2.64
N ASN A 224 -17.96 -0.44 1.64
CA ASN A 224 -16.79 -0.19 0.80
C ASN A 224 -16.87 1.14 0.05
N LEU A 225 -18.05 1.59 -0.36
CA LEU A 225 -18.24 2.90 -0.98
C LEU A 225 -18.05 4.02 0.07
N PHE A 226 -18.53 3.83 1.28
CA PHE A 226 -18.30 4.76 2.38
C PHE A 226 -16.81 4.90 2.70
N PHE A 227 -16.05 3.80 2.73
CA PHE A 227 -14.60 3.82 2.93
C PHE A 227 -13.86 4.52 1.78
N LYS A 228 -14.27 4.31 0.53
CA LYS A 228 -13.72 5.05 -0.63
C LYS A 228 -13.93 6.56 -0.49
N HIS A 229 -15.12 6.98 -0.09
CA HIS A 229 -15.43 8.40 0.11
C HIS A 229 -14.67 8.97 1.31
N THR A 230 -14.54 8.23 2.42
CA THR A 230 -13.72 8.61 3.58
C THR A 230 -12.26 8.82 3.18
N TYR A 231 -11.69 7.86 2.43
CA TYR A 231 -10.33 7.97 1.92
C TYR A 231 -10.14 9.21 1.03
N LEU A 232 -11.04 9.40 0.06
CA LEU A 232 -10.95 10.52 -0.88
C LEU A 232 -11.07 11.87 -0.16
N SER A 233 -12.02 12.02 0.76
CA SER A 233 -12.18 13.23 1.57
C SER A 233 -10.91 13.53 2.38
N THR A 234 -10.36 12.52 3.04
CA THR A 234 -9.10 12.65 3.80
C THR A 234 -7.94 13.06 2.89
N LEU A 235 -7.78 12.41 1.74
CA LEU A 235 -6.73 12.71 0.78
C LEU A 235 -6.82 14.15 0.25
N VAL A 236 -8.03 14.60 -0.11
CA VAL A 236 -8.26 15.97 -0.59
C VAL A 236 -7.90 16.99 0.49
N LYS A 237 -8.30 16.79 1.75
CA LYS A 237 -7.92 17.65 2.86
C LYS A 237 -6.41 17.75 3.02
N LEU A 238 -5.69 16.63 2.98
CA LEU A 238 -4.22 16.62 3.07
C LEU A 238 -3.56 17.37 1.90
N ILE A 239 -4.02 17.13 0.66
CA ILE A 239 -3.48 17.82 -0.53
C ILE A 239 -3.72 19.33 -0.46
N VAL A 240 -4.94 19.75 -0.09
CA VAL A 240 -5.27 21.17 0.04
C VAL A 240 -4.45 21.82 1.15
N HIS A 241 -4.28 21.13 2.28
CA HIS A 241 -3.42 21.62 3.37
C HIS A 241 -1.97 21.82 2.89
N LEU A 242 -1.38 20.82 2.23
CA LEU A 242 -0.01 20.92 1.69
C LEU A 242 0.13 22.04 0.66
N LYS A 243 -0.93 22.37 -0.06
CA LYS A 243 -0.91 23.49 -1.02
C LYS A 243 -1.03 24.86 -0.36
N LEU A 244 -1.82 24.97 0.70
CA LEU A 244 -2.10 26.24 1.40
C LEU A 244 -1.05 26.56 2.48
N SER A 245 -0.54 25.55 3.18
CA SER A 245 0.60 25.72 4.08
C SER A 245 1.87 25.53 3.27
N SER A 246 2.76 26.50 3.28
CA SER A 246 4.09 26.39 2.66
C SER A 246 4.93 25.32 3.37
N MET A 247 4.58 24.06 3.20
CA MET A 247 5.27 22.78 3.53
C MET A 247 6.14 22.71 4.82
N GLU A 248 5.94 23.59 5.79
CA GLU A 248 6.87 23.74 6.92
C GLU A 248 6.54 22.92 8.17
N SER A 249 5.40 22.21 8.23
CA SER A 249 5.08 21.41 9.41
C SER A 249 4.69 19.97 9.07
N ASN A 250 5.64 19.07 9.28
CA ASN A 250 5.45 17.61 9.32
C ASN A 250 5.09 17.12 10.76
N ARG A 251 4.39 17.92 11.56
CA ARG A 251 4.07 17.57 12.94
C ARG A 251 2.76 16.78 12.99
N THR A 252 2.81 15.60 13.60
CA THR A 252 1.66 14.70 13.77
C THR A 252 0.52 15.33 14.60
N ASP A 253 0.84 16.24 15.52
CA ASP A 253 -0.10 16.99 16.34
C ASP A 253 -0.99 17.96 15.54
N GLU A 254 -0.60 18.31 14.31
CA GLU A 254 -1.38 19.18 13.41
C GLU A 254 -2.33 18.40 12.47
N ILE A 255 -2.23 17.08 12.41
CA ILE A 255 -3.06 16.26 11.51
C ILE A 255 -4.54 16.31 11.88
N LEU A 256 -4.88 16.21 13.16
CA LEU A 256 -6.28 16.23 13.61
C LEU A 256 -7.04 17.50 13.20
N PRO A 257 -6.51 18.75 13.43
CA PRO A 257 -7.16 19.95 12.95
C PRO A 257 -7.36 20.01 11.44
N ILE A 258 -6.46 19.37 10.65
CA ILE A 258 -6.61 19.26 9.21
C ILE A 258 -7.76 18.32 8.87
N LEU A 259 -7.80 17.14 9.48
CA LEU A 259 -8.80 16.12 9.19
C LEU A 259 -10.20 16.53 9.63
N PHE A 260 -10.34 17.29 10.74
CA PHE A 260 -11.61 17.92 11.16
C PHE A 260 -12.01 19.12 10.30
N GLY A 261 -11.15 19.61 9.43
CA GLY A 261 -11.47 20.75 8.56
C GLY A 261 -11.27 22.12 9.21
N ASN A 262 -11.02 22.20 10.52
CA ASN A 262 -10.90 23.47 11.26
C ASN A 262 -9.78 24.36 10.74
N ARG A 263 -8.70 23.75 10.22
CA ARG A 263 -7.57 24.47 9.60
C ARG A 263 -7.97 25.25 8.36
N PHE A 264 -8.99 24.81 7.64
CA PHE A 264 -9.42 25.42 6.38
C PHE A 264 -10.35 26.62 6.57
N ALA A 265 -11.01 26.71 7.71
CA ALA A 265 -11.90 27.84 8.04
C ALA A 265 -11.15 29.19 7.99
N GLN A 266 -9.86 29.22 8.38
CA GLN A 266 -9.00 30.42 8.30
C GLN A 266 -8.75 30.88 6.85
N PHE A 267 -8.93 30.02 5.87
CA PHE A 267 -8.84 30.31 4.45
C PHE A 267 -10.19 30.55 3.77
N GLY A 268 -11.27 30.64 4.57
CA GLY A 268 -12.64 30.78 4.06
C GLY A 268 -13.24 29.51 3.46
N ILE A 269 -12.60 28.34 3.67
CA ILE A 269 -13.08 27.04 3.15
C ILE A 269 -13.82 26.35 4.30
N VAL A 270 -15.13 26.59 4.43
CA VAL A 270 -15.96 26.04 5.51
C VAL A 270 -16.52 24.65 5.21
N ASN A 271 -16.67 24.28 3.94
CA ASN A 271 -17.26 23.00 3.51
C ASN A 271 -16.47 21.76 3.95
N PHE A 272 -15.23 21.91 4.42
CA PHE A 272 -14.45 20.79 4.95
C PHE A 272 -14.73 20.47 6.42
N SER A 273 -15.45 21.34 7.14
CA SER A 273 -15.81 21.16 8.55
C SER A 273 -17.29 20.94 8.77
N GLU A 274 -18.13 21.49 7.89
CA GLU A 274 -19.59 21.37 8.00
C GLU A 274 -20.08 20.04 7.46
N GLU A 275 -20.97 19.37 8.23
CA GLU A 275 -21.66 18.11 7.87
C GLU A 275 -20.73 17.00 7.33
N ASP A 276 -19.48 16.95 7.84
CA ASP A 276 -18.49 15.99 7.37
C ASP A 276 -18.77 14.58 7.92
N PHE A 277 -19.34 13.73 7.06
CA PHE A 277 -19.58 12.32 7.36
C PHE A 277 -18.28 11.53 7.58
N PHE A 278 -17.17 12.02 7.03
CA PHE A 278 -15.93 11.25 6.87
C PHE A 278 -14.93 11.45 8.01
N THR A 279 -15.31 12.19 9.05
CA THR A 279 -14.50 12.34 10.29
C THR A 279 -14.72 11.21 11.30
N TRP A 280 -15.52 10.21 10.98
CA TRP A 280 -15.79 9.08 11.87
C TRP A 280 -14.54 8.33 12.36
N PRO A 281 -13.43 8.18 11.59
CA PRO A 281 -12.22 7.50 12.08
C PRO A 281 -11.59 8.20 13.28
N MET A 282 -11.82 9.52 13.42
CA MET A 282 -11.27 10.34 14.51
C MET A 282 -12.00 10.14 15.84
N GLN A 283 -13.18 9.53 15.85
CA GLN A 283 -13.96 9.27 17.07
C GLN A 283 -13.25 8.33 18.05
N ILE A 284 -12.31 7.55 17.57
CA ILE A 284 -11.50 6.64 18.40
C ILE A 284 -10.44 7.42 19.17
N THR A 285 -9.78 8.39 18.50
CA THR A 285 -8.67 9.16 19.08
C THR A 285 -9.12 10.11 20.20
N ILE A 286 -10.40 10.48 20.24
CA ILE A 286 -10.94 11.39 21.26
C ILE A 286 -11.33 10.62 22.56
N ARG A 287 -11.45 9.29 22.50
CA ARG A 287 -11.96 8.47 23.62
C ARG A 287 -10.90 7.58 24.26
N THR A 288 -9.67 7.54 23.72
CA THR A 288 -8.47 6.97 24.34
C THR A 288 -7.63 8.04 25.01
#